data_7b939a930ff4bb2a02fcd2a92747cff7
#
_entry.id   7b939a930ff4bb2a02fcd2a92747cff7
#
_cell.length_a   1.000
_cell.length_b   1.000
_cell.length_c   1.000
_cell.angle_alpha   90.00
_cell.angle_beta   90.00
_cell.angle_gamma   90.00
#
_symmetry.space_group_name_H-M   'P 1'
#
loop_
_entity.id
_entity.type
_entity.pdbx_description
1 polymer ?
#
loop_
_entity_poly.entity_id
_entity_poly.type
_entity_poly.pdbx_seq_one_letter_code
_entity_poly.pdbx_strand_id
1 'polypeptide(L)'
;MTQLFASDLDGTLLNPLHVTDRTIVRAVRAAIASGRHFAIATGRFMRSGKAIGFGELPVEVVCANGALVFGQSGQLLRSMPLDSSFVEELLRSFPTIGFDFIGTQHIYTRLSAAQRVAQLRAPNLLVRIVMRGMTTDADDVWVTDQSAAQILSHDIVKVNCRISDEGAKTDLSAFLYERRDSVVNAPFNPSMFEITGVGVDKGAAVAWLAGSLGIPAEDVVVYGDGGNDVAMLRRFSSLGCSYATHGACEQAKLAASSTIGSNVVHAVPRHVMSILCAEGPICGE
;
A
#
# COMPACT_ATOMS: atom_id res chain seq x y z
N MET A 1 -14.71 -20.60 6.22
CA MET A 1 -13.50 -21.08 5.49
C MET A 1 -12.84 -19.87 4.85
N THR A 2 -11.52 -19.69 4.99
CA THR A 2 -10.81 -18.55 4.42
C THR A 2 -10.92 -18.51 2.90
N GLN A 3 -11.40 -17.39 2.34
CA GLN A 3 -11.56 -17.21 0.89
C GLN A 3 -10.64 -16.11 0.31
N LEU A 4 -10.24 -15.13 1.14
CA LEU A 4 -9.35 -14.05 0.75
C LEU A 4 -8.23 -13.87 1.79
N PHE A 5 -6.99 -13.87 1.32
CA PHE A 5 -5.84 -13.39 2.08
C PHE A 5 -5.47 -11.99 1.58
N ALA A 6 -5.33 -11.01 2.47
CA ALA A 6 -4.85 -9.68 2.13
C ALA A 6 -3.62 -9.33 2.98
N SER A 7 -2.50 -9.01 2.35
CA SER A 7 -1.25 -8.78 3.05
C SER A 7 -0.61 -7.46 2.64
N ASP A 8 -0.15 -6.70 3.64
CA ASP A 8 0.85 -5.68 3.39
C ASP A 8 2.15 -6.32 2.87
N LEU A 9 3.00 -5.51 2.26
CA LEU A 9 4.26 -5.93 1.64
C LEU A 9 5.46 -5.76 2.57
N ASP A 10 5.76 -4.50 2.90
CA ASP A 10 7.03 -4.12 3.53
C ASP A 10 7.00 -4.39 5.03
N GLY A 11 7.90 -5.25 5.53
CA GLY A 11 7.87 -5.67 6.93
C GLY A 11 6.86 -6.79 7.22
N THR A 12 6.00 -7.14 6.26
CA THR A 12 4.93 -8.13 6.39
C THR A 12 5.16 -9.34 5.48
N LEU A 13 4.84 -9.24 4.19
CA LEU A 13 4.94 -10.35 3.24
C LEU A 13 6.36 -10.52 2.68
N LEU A 14 7.00 -9.40 2.32
CA LEU A 14 8.33 -9.40 1.72
C LEU A 14 9.42 -9.79 2.72
N ASN A 15 10.49 -10.38 2.21
CA ASN A 15 11.67 -10.67 3.01
C ASN A 15 12.40 -9.39 3.46
N PRO A 16 13.42 -9.46 4.34
CA PRO A 16 14.13 -8.28 4.84
C PRO A 16 14.84 -7.43 3.78
N LEU A 17 15.01 -7.95 2.56
CA LEU A 17 15.55 -7.20 1.43
C LEU A 17 14.47 -6.49 0.61
N HIS A 18 13.22 -6.50 1.09
CA HIS A 18 12.05 -5.93 0.43
C HIS A 18 11.77 -6.51 -0.97
N VAL A 19 12.09 -7.79 -1.16
CA VAL A 19 11.85 -8.53 -2.40
C VAL A 19 11.10 -9.82 -2.11
N THR A 20 10.43 -10.33 -3.13
CA THR A 20 9.85 -11.68 -3.10
C THR A 20 10.94 -12.75 -3.26
N ASP A 21 10.64 -13.93 -2.76
CA ASP A 21 11.45 -15.11 -2.95
C ASP A 21 10.57 -16.35 -3.21
N ARG A 22 11.23 -17.49 -3.40
CA ARG A 22 10.53 -18.76 -3.73
C ARG A 22 9.52 -19.18 -2.66
N THR A 23 9.76 -18.88 -1.38
CA THR A 23 8.87 -19.25 -0.28
C THR A 23 7.59 -18.44 -0.34
N ILE A 24 7.71 -17.12 -0.55
CA ILE A 24 6.59 -16.20 -0.70
C ILE A 24 5.74 -16.57 -1.92
N VAL A 25 6.38 -16.69 -3.10
CA VAL A 25 5.70 -17.03 -4.35
C VAL A 25 4.99 -18.39 -4.25
N ARG A 26 5.60 -19.39 -3.58
CA ARG A 26 4.99 -20.71 -3.36
C ARG A 26 3.71 -20.62 -2.53
N ALA A 27 3.71 -19.85 -1.44
CA ALA A 27 2.54 -19.72 -0.59
C ALA A 27 1.38 -18.99 -1.30
N VAL A 28 1.68 -17.89 -2.01
CA VAL A 28 0.68 -17.17 -2.81
C VAL A 28 0.10 -18.06 -3.91
N ARG A 29 0.96 -18.78 -4.64
CA ARG A 29 0.52 -19.75 -5.67
C ARG A 29 -0.35 -20.85 -5.08
N ALA A 30 -0.01 -21.38 -3.90
CA ALA A 30 -0.79 -22.42 -3.24
C ALA A 30 -2.19 -21.91 -2.82
N ALA A 31 -2.28 -20.68 -2.30
CA ALA A 31 -3.55 -20.06 -1.98
C ALA A 31 -4.45 -19.95 -3.23
N ILE A 32 -3.91 -19.41 -4.32
CA ILE A 32 -4.63 -19.27 -5.60
C ILE A 32 -5.04 -20.63 -6.17
N ALA A 33 -4.11 -21.60 -6.18
CA ALA A 33 -4.39 -22.95 -6.68
C ALA A 33 -5.45 -23.71 -5.85
N SER A 34 -5.69 -23.30 -4.62
CA SER A 34 -6.75 -23.84 -3.75
C SER A 34 -8.12 -23.17 -3.94
N GLY A 35 -8.27 -22.28 -4.93
CA GLY A 35 -9.50 -21.54 -5.23
C GLY A 35 -9.67 -20.25 -4.42
N ARG A 36 -8.65 -19.81 -3.67
CA ARG A 36 -8.69 -18.61 -2.83
C ARG A 36 -8.14 -17.39 -3.56
N HIS A 37 -8.60 -16.23 -3.17
CA HIS A 37 -8.05 -14.94 -3.58
C HIS A 37 -6.82 -14.55 -2.74
N PHE A 38 -5.89 -13.83 -3.35
CA PHE A 38 -4.76 -13.23 -2.66
C PHE A 38 -4.61 -11.77 -3.08
N ALA A 39 -4.80 -10.84 -2.15
CA ALA A 39 -4.69 -9.41 -2.36
C ALA A 39 -3.41 -8.85 -1.71
N ILE A 40 -2.72 -7.99 -2.43
CA ILE A 40 -1.66 -7.13 -1.91
C ILE A 40 -2.32 -5.87 -1.36
N ALA A 41 -2.00 -5.44 -0.12
CA ALA A 41 -2.53 -4.22 0.49
C ALA A 41 -1.38 -3.28 0.86
N THR A 42 -0.99 -2.35 -0.01
CA THR A 42 0.25 -1.59 0.11
C THR A 42 0.07 -0.07 0.01
N GLY A 43 0.98 0.69 0.64
CA GLY A 43 1.12 2.13 0.41
C GLY A 43 1.80 2.49 -0.92
N ARG A 44 2.51 1.53 -1.55
CA ARG A 44 3.14 1.73 -2.86
C ARG A 44 2.09 1.90 -3.95
N PHE A 45 2.47 2.53 -5.07
CA PHE A 45 1.68 2.48 -6.28
C PHE A 45 2.11 1.29 -7.14
N MET A 46 1.16 0.43 -7.49
CA MET A 46 1.36 -0.72 -8.38
C MET A 46 0.01 -1.19 -8.93
N ARG A 47 0.00 -1.78 -10.12
CA ARG A 47 -1.22 -2.23 -10.79
C ARG A 47 -1.37 -3.76 -10.84
N SER A 48 -0.29 -4.48 -10.58
CA SER A 48 -0.29 -5.96 -10.60
C SER A 48 0.85 -6.52 -9.75
N GLY A 49 0.80 -7.80 -9.43
CA GLY A 49 1.87 -8.52 -8.74
C GLY A 49 3.17 -8.66 -9.54
N LYS A 50 3.16 -8.37 -10.86
CA LYS A 50 4.39 -8.40 -11.68
C LYS A 50 5.46 -7.47 -11.14
N ALA A 51 5.07 -6.29 -10.67
CA ALA A 51 5.96 -5.27 -10.11
C ALA A 51 6.81 -5.76 -8.93
N ILE A 52 6.39 -6.82 -8.23
CA ILE A 52 7.11 -7.40 -7.09
C ILE A 52 7.54 -8.86 -7.31
N GLY A 53 7.57 -9.30 -8.56
CA GLY A 53 8.10 -10.62 -8.92
C GLY A 53 7.12 -11.78 -8.79
N PHE A 54 5.81 -11.54 -8.68
CA PHE A 54 4.80 -12.60 -8.73
C PHE A 54 4.52 -13.12 -10.15
N GLY A 55 5.11 -12.48 -11.19
CA GLY A 55 4.90 -12.87 -12.58
C GLY A 55 3.43 -12.77 -12.97
N GLU A 56 2.90 -13.83 -13.56
CA GLU A 56 1.50 -13.90 -14.01
C GLU A 56 0.52 -14.45 -12.95
N LEU A 57 0.91 -14.54 -11.68
CA LEU A 57 -0.03 -14.96 -10.64
C LEU A 57 -1.18 -13.95 -10.53
N PRO A 58 -2.44 -14.42 -10.59
CA PRO A 58 -3.62 -13.57 -10.55
C PRO A 58 -3.88 -13.09 -9.12
N VAL A 59 -3.22 -12.00 -8.72
CA VAL A 59 -3.40 -11.35 -7.42
C VAL A 59 -4.13 -10.03 -7.60
N GLU A 60 -5.03 -9.73 -6.69
CA GLU A 60 -5.62 -8.40 -6.55
C GLU A 60 -4.64 -7.44 -5.90
N VAL A 61 -4.79 -6.14 -6.19
CA VAL A 61 -3.92 -5.11 -5.62
C VAL A 61 -4.74 -3.96 -5.03
N VAL A 62 -4.67 -3.81 -3.74
CA VAL A 62 -5.10 -2.63 -2.99
C VAL A 62 -3.86 -1.79 -2.77
N CYS A 63 -3.73 -0.65 -3.46
CA CYS A 63 -2.53 0.18 -3.41
C CYS A 63 -2.82 1.65 -3.09
N ALA A 64 -1.78 2.46 -3.01
CA ALA A 64 -1.88 3.86 -2.58
C ALA A 64 -2.65 4.03 -1.25
N ASN A 65 -2.36 3.16 -0.25
CA ASN A 65 -3.06 3.10 1.04
C ASN A 65 -4.56 2.82 0.94
N GLY A 66 -5.03 2.16 -0.13
CA GLY A 66 -6.45 1.83 -0.33
C GLY A 66 -7.18 2.78 -1.26
N ALA A 67 -6.52 3.81 -1.79
CA ALA A 67 -7.13 4.74 -2.75
C ALA A 67 -7.40 4.11 -4.12
N LEU A 68 -6.68 3.03 -4.46
CA LEU A 68 -6.86 2.29 -5.70
C LEU A 68 -7.00 0.79 -5.43
N VAL A 69 -7.91 0.15 -6.15
CA VAL A 69 -8.06 -1.30 -6.16
C VAL A 69 -8.02 -1.80 -7.61
N PHE A 70 -7.11 -2.73 -7.87
CA PHE A 70 -6.98 -3.40 -9.17
C PHE A 70 -7.32 -4.88 -9.03
N GLY A 71 -7.98 -5.43 -10.03
CA GLY A 71 -8.27 -6.86 -10.13
C GLY A 71 -7.08 -7.66 -10.64
N GLN A 72 -7.27 -8.97 -10.72
CA GLN A 72 -6.24 -9.95 -11.07
C GLN A 72 -5.60 -9.72 -12.46
N SER A 73 -6.32 -9.15 -13.41
CA SER A 73 -5.80 -8.79 -14.74
C SER A 73 -5.19 -7.38 -14.81
N GLY A 74 -5.10 -6.66 -13.65
CA GLY A 74 -4.61 -5.28 -13.58
C GLY A 74 -5.64 -4.23 -14.02
N GLN A 75 -6.92 -4.61 -14.19
CA GLN A 75 -8.01 -3.67 -14.44
C GLN A 75 -8.32 -2.86 -13.17
N LEU A 76 -8.55 -1.56 -13.33
CA LEU A 76 -8.97 -0.70 -12.23
C LEU A 76 -10.42 -1.05 -11.84
N LEU A 77 -10.62 -1.46 -10.58
CA LEU A 77 -11.93 -1.78 -10.03
C LEU A 77 -12.52 -0.62 -9.22
N ARG A 78 -11.65 0.12 -8.52
CA ARG A 78 -12.05 1.25 -7.67
C ARG A 78 -10.98 2.32 -7.64
N SER A 79 -11.41 3.58 -7.63
CA SER A 79 -10.58 4.76 -7.41
C SER A 79 -11.27 5.70 -6.42
N MET A 80 -10.49 6.32 -5.53
CA MET A 80 -10.94 7.28 -4.53
C MET A 80 -10.10 8.57 -4.69
N PRO A 81 -10.46 9.45 -5.63
CA PRO A 81 -9.70 10.66 -5.90
C PRO A 81 -9.85 11.67 -4.76
N LEU A 82 -8.79 12.45 -4.57
CA LEU A 82 -8.81 13.68 -3.79
C LEU A 82 -9.62 14.74 -4.53
N ASP A 83 -10.21 15.67 -3.79
CA ASP A 83 -10.84 16.82 -4.39
C ASP A 83 -9.81 17.66 -5.18
N SER A 84 -10.11 18.00 -6.42
CA SER A 84 -9.21 18.76 -7.29
C SER A 84 -8.91 20.15 -6.74
N SER A 85 -9.84 20.76 -6.01
CA SER A 85 -9.65 22.05 -5.34
C SER A 85 -8.60 21.95 -4.22
N PHE A 86 -8.58 20.84 -3.48
CA PHE A 86 -7.53 20.57 -2.49
C PHE A 86 -6.15 20.42 -3.14
N VAL A 87 -6.07 19.68 -4.25
CA VAL A 87 -4.81 19.49 -4.98
C VAL A 87 -4.29 20.83 -5.55
N GLU A 88 -5.19 21.66 -6.08
CA GLU A 88 -4.87 23.02 -6.57
C GLU A 88 -4.33 23.91 -5.45
N GLU A 89 -5.02 23.91 -4.30
CA GLU A 89 -4.63 24.72 -3.16
C GLU A 89 -3.29 24.27 -2.58
N LEU A 90 -3.05 22.97 -2.52
CA LEU A 90 -1.76 22.40 -2.09
C LEU A 90 -0.60 22.85 -3.01
N LEU A 91 -0.81 22.75 -4.33
CA LEU A 91 0.16 23.21 -5.34
C LEU A 91 0.48 24.70 -5.25
N ARG A 92 -0.55 25.53 -4.96
CA ARG A 92 -0.42 26.96 -4.82
C ARG A 92 0.27 27.37 -3.52
N SER A 93 -0.08 26.71 -2.40
CA SER A 93 0.42 27.06 -1.06
C SER A 93 1.85 26.60 -0.84
N PHE A 94 2.27 25.52 -1.50
CA PHE A 94 3.60 24.90 -1.32
C PHE A 94 4.36 24.73 -2.64
N PRO A 95 4.68 25.81 -3.37
CA PRO A 95 5.26 25.74 -4.71
C PRO A 95 6.67 25.17 -4.75
N THR A 96 7.38 25.14 -3.61
CA THR A 96 8.76 24.67 -3.49
C THR A 96 8.88 23.24 -2.99
N ILE A 97 7.79 22.65 -2.49
CA ILE A 97 7.80 21.26 -2.04
C ILE A 97 7.69 20.33 -3.25
N GLY A 98 8.59 19.36 -3.31
CA GLY A 98 8.55 18.30 -4.32
C GLY A 98 7.54 17.24 -3.97
N PHE A 99 6.30 17.44 -4.39
CA PHE A 99 5.24 16.46 -4.24
C PHE A 99 5.25 15.42 -5.36
N ASP A 100 4.87 14.20 -4.99
CA ASP A 100 4.53 13.10 -5.88
C ASP A 100 3.00 12.94 -5.88
N PHE A 101 2.36 13.22 -7.00
CA PHE A 101 0.91 13.12 -7.18
C PHE A 101 0.57 11.78 -7.82
N ILE A 102 0.02 10.86 -7.05
CA ILE A 102 -0.35 9.53 -7.50
C ILE A 102 -1.72 9.58 -8.15
N GLY A 103 -1.77 9.31 -9.45
CA GLY A 103 -3.00 9.13 -10.21
C GLY A 103 -3.36 7.65 -10.38
N THR A 104 -4.30 7.36 -11.27
CA THR A 104 -4.78 5.99 -11.52
C THR A 104 -3.81 5.16 -12.37
N GLN A 105 -2.94 5.81 -13.16
CA GLN A 105 -2.00 5.13 -14.06
C GLN A 105 -0.54 5.51 -13.83
N HIS A 106 -0.28 6.74 -13.40
CA HIS A 106 1.05 7.29 -13.27
C HIS A 106 1.21 8.09 -11.97
N ILE A 107 2.45 8.38 -11.65
CA ILE A 107 2.83 9.31 -10.59
C ILE A 107 3.37 10.57 -11.27
N TYR A 108 2.74 11.69 -10.99
CA TYR A 108 3.08 12.99 -11.59
C TYR A 108 3.87 13.83 -10.61
N THR A 109 4.85 14.58 -11.10
CA THR A 109 5.61 15.50 -10.26
C THR A 109 6.06 16.73 -11.06
N ARG A 110 6.16 17.88 -10.38
CA ARG A 110 6.76 19.09 -10.93
C ARG A 110 8.26 19.02 -11.04
N LEU A 111 8.89 18.10 -10.30
CA LEU A 111 10.33 17.91 -10.32
C LEU A 111 10.78 17.37 -11.67
N SER A 112 11.96 17.84 -12.12
CA SER A 112 12.65 17.20 -13.24
C SER A 112 13.18 15.82 -12.85
N ALA A 113 13.44 14.96 -13.83
CA ALA A 113 14.03 13.65 -13.58
C ALA A 113 15.36 13.75 -12.80
N ALA A 114 16.18 14.78 -13.08
CA ALA A 114 17.44 15.02 -12.37
C ALA A 114 17.22 15.41 -10.89
N GLN A 115 16.26 16.31 -10.61
CA GLN A 115 15.90 16.71 -9.25
C GLN A 115 15.34 15.52 -8.45
N ARG A 116 14.52 14.70 -9.08
CA ARG A 116 13.96 13.51 -8.46
C ARG A 116 15.05 12.50 -8.09
N VAL A 117 15.97 12.20 -8.99
CA VAL A 117 17.14 11.36 -8.71
C VAL A 117 17.99 11.94 -7.57
N ALA A 118 18.12 13.26 -7.49
CA ALA A 118 18.84 13.92 -6.40
C ALA A 118 18.15 13.74 -5.04
N GLN A 119 16.79 13.77 -4.99
CA GLN A 119 16.02 13.48 -3.76
C GLN A 119 16.16 12.02 -3.31
N LEU A 120 16.31 11.08 -4.27
CA LEU A 120 16.48 9.65 -3.99
C LEU A 120 17.92 9.26 -3.61
N ARG A 121 18.87 10.19 -3.64
CA ARG A 121 20.27 9.94 -3.25
C ARG A 121 20.35 9.66 -1.75
N ALA A 122 20.10 8.41 -1.41
CA ALA A 122 20.39 7.90 -0.08
C ALA A 122 21.90 7.91 0.18
N PRO A 123 22.35 8.28 1.39
CA PRO A 123 23.78 8.43 1.70
C PRO A 123 24.57 7.10 1.66
N ASN A 124 23.92 5.95 1.64
CA ASN A 124 24.58 4.64 1.71
C ASN A 124 24.17 3.70 0.56
N LEU A 125 25.14 2.93 0.06
CA LEU A 125 24.96 1.91 -0.99
C LEU A 125 23.88 0.86 -0.62
N LEU A 126 23.83 0.44 0.65
CA LEU A 126 22.83 -0.50 1.17
C LEU A 126 21.39 0.03 1.06
N VAL A 127 21.20 1.30 1.41
CA VAL A 127 19.87 1.96 1.29
C VAL A 127 19.48 2.09 -0.19
N ARG A 128 20.44 2.31 -1.09
CA ARG A 128 20.19 2.33 -2.55
C ARG A 128 19.75 0.97 -3.09
N ILE A 129 20.33 -0.13 -2.57
CA ILE A 129 19.93 -1.50 -2.96
C ILE A 129 18.50 -1.80 -2.45
N VAL A 130 18.21 -1.46 -1.20
CA VAL A 130 16.87 -1.60 -0.61
C VAL A 130 15.86 -0.74 -1.36
N MET A 131 16.18 0.53 -1.64
CA MET A 131 15.30 1.41 -2.41
C MET A 131 15.09 0.92 -3.85
N ARG A 132 16.08 0.29 -4.47
CA ARG A 132 15.95 -0.29 -5.82
C ARG A 132 14.97 -1.48 -5.83
N GLY A 133 14.92 -2.27 -4.76
CA GLY A 133 13.88 -3.30 -4.58
C GLY A 133 12.47 -2.71 -4.32
N MET A 134 12.40 -1.48 -3.79
CA MET A 134 11.14 -0.74 -3.57
C MET A 134 10.63 0.00 -4.81
N THR A 135 11.48 0.23 -5.81
CA THR A 135 11.17 0.94 -7.08
C THR A 135 11.16 -0.03 -8.25
N THR A 136 10.33 -1.06 -8.20
CA THR A 136 10.13 -1.95 -9.35
C THR A 136 9.24 -1.28 -10.40
N ASP A 137 9.64 -1.35 -11.66
CA ASP A 137 9.05 -0.73 -12.86
C ASP A 137 9.07 0.81 -12.86
N ALA A 138 10.19 1.40 -12.41
CA ALA A 138 10.27 2.80 -12.05
C ALA A 138 10.19 3.81 -13.20
N ASP A 139 10.59 3.47 -14.41
CA ASP A 139 10.73 4.48 -15.47
C ASP A 139 9.42 4.77 -16.19
N ASP A 140 8.52 3.79 -16.35
CA ASP A 140 7.23 3.97 -17.05
C ASP A 140 6.11 4.54 -16.18
N VAL A 141 6.29 4.57 -14.86
CA VAL A 141 5.25 5.01 -13.90
C VAL A 141 5.32 6.52 -13.63
N TRP A 142 6.49 7.13 -13.82
CA TRP A 142 6.73 8.52 -13.47
C TRP A 142 6.64 9.47 -14.64
N VAL A 143 5.86 10.55 -14.45
CA VAL A 143 5.75 11.67 -15.40
C VAL A 143 6.28 12.92 -14.71
N THR A 144 7.50 13.32 -15.10
CA THR A 144 8.24 14.46 -14.52
C THR A 144 7.94 15.77 -15.26
N ASP A 145 8.43 16.89 -14.74
CA ASP A 145 8.35 18.23 -15.35
C ASP A 145 6.90 18.70 -15.60
N GLN A 146 5.94 18.25 -14.77
CA GLN A 146 4.54 18.59 -14.97
C GLN A 146 4.19 19.98 -14.42
N SER A 147 3.46 20.75 -15.20
CA SER A 147 2.80 21.98 -14.73
C SER A 147 1.65 21.66 -13.79
N ALA A 148 1.22 22.64 -12.97
CA ALA A 148 0.07 22.47 -12.11
C ALA A 148 -1.22 22.11 -12.92
N ALA A 149 -1.42 22.74 -14.09
CA ALA A 149 -2.57 22.45 -14.95
C ALA A 149 -2.55 21.00 -15.48
N GLN A 150 -1.38 20.45 -15.82
CA GLN A 150 -1.26 19.06 -16.23
C GLN A 150 -1.56 18.10 -15.07
N ILE A 151 -1.08 18.38 -13.86
CA ILE A 151 -1.37 17.55 -12.68
C ILE A 151 -2.88 17.57 -12.40
N LEU A 152 -3.52 18.75 -12.43
CA LEU A 152 -4.95 18.92 -12.18
C LEU A 152 -5.87 18.33 -13.27
N SER A 153 -5.32 17.97 -14.43
CA SER A 153 -6.09 17.26 -15.46
C SER A 153 -6.25 15.75 -15.19
N HIS A 154 -5.66 15.25 -14.09
CA HIS A 154 -5.70 13.84 -13.71
C HIS A 154 -6.44 13.66 -12.37
N ASP A 155 -7.07 12.50 -12.21
CA ASP A 155 -7.63 12.06 -10.93
C ASP A 155 -6.51 11.67 -9.97
N ILE A 156 -6.13 12.58 -9.07
CA ILE A 156 -5.11 12.36 -8.06
C ILE A 156 -5.74 11.67 -6.85
N VAL A 157 -5.23 10.51 -6.48
CA VAL A 157 -5.78 9.68 -5.39
C VAL A 157 -4.97 9.76 -4.10
N LYS A 158 -3.68 10.12 -4.21
CA LYS A 158 -2.76 10.23 -3.08
C LYS A 158 -1.68 11.24 -3.41
N VAL A 159 -1.22 11.99 -2.41
CA VAL A 159 -0.06 12.87 -2.53
C VAL A 159 0.99 12.48 -1.52
N ASN A 160 2.22 12.28 -1.98
CA ASN A 160 3.36 12.01 -1.12
C ASN A 160 4.37 13.15 -1.18
N CYS A 161 5.04 13.42 -0.07
CA CYS A 161 6.27 14.19 -0.08
C CYS A 161 7.17 13.80 1.09
N ARG A 162 8.46 14.10 0.94
CA ARG A 162 9.43 14.04 2.04
C ARG A 162 9.92 15.45 2.32
N ILE A 163 9.82 15.85 3.58
CA ILE A 163 10.25 17.17 4.03
C ILE A 163 11.26 17.00 5.15
N SER A 164 12.43 17.61 4.99
CA SER A 164 13.49 17.66 6.01
C SER A 164 13.54 18.99 6.76
N ASP A 165 12.96 20.04 6.19
CA ASP A 165 12.85 21.37 6.84
C ASP A 165 11.71 21.37 7.85
N GLU A 166 11.99 21.67 9.11
CA GLU A 166 11.00 21.63 10.19
C GLU A 166 9.94 22.75 10.07
N GLY A 167 10.28 23.90 9.50
CA GLY A 167 9.32 24.97 9.23
C GLY A 167 8.29 24.52 8.19
N ALA A 168 8.75 24.01 7.06
CA ALA A 168 7.88 23.49 6.01
C ALA A 168 7.02 22.29 6.48
N LYS A 169 7.55 21.43 7.37
CA LYS A 169 6.76 20.38 8.03
C LYS A 169 5.63 20.95 8.87
N THR A 170 5.94 21.96 9.67
CA THR A 170 4.96 22.62 10.55
C THR A 170 3.85 23.26 9.70
N ASP A 171 4.23 24.00 8.66
CA ASP A 171 3.30 24.69 7.77
C ASP A 171 2.38 23.70 7.03
N LEU A 172 2.94 22.62 6.48
CA LEU A 172 2.15 21.58 5.81
C LEU A 172 1.25 20.84 6.80
N SER A 173 1.75 20.57 8.02
CA SER A 173 0.93 19.90 9.05
C SER A 173 -0.25 20.77 9.48
N ALA A 174 -0.04 22.08 9.66
CA ALA A 174 -1.11 23.04 9.98
C ALA A 174 -2.13 23.12 8.82
N PHE A 175 -1.67 23.22 7.59
CA PHE A 175 -2.51 23.22 6.39
C PHE A 175 -3.41 21.97 6.30
N LEU A 176 -2.85 20.78 6.58
CA LEU A 176 -3.61 19.52 6.58
C LEU A 176 -4.57 19.43 7.76
N TYR A 177 -4.17 19.94 8.93
CA TYR A 177 -5.04 19.95 10.12
C TYR A 177 -6.30 20.80 9.91
N GLU A 178 -6.19 21.92 9.24
CA GLU A 178 -7.35 22.76 8.85
C GLU A 178 -8.31 22.02 7.93
N ARG A 179 -7.85 21.02 7.18
CA ARG A 179 -8.60 20.22 6.19
C ARG A 179 -8.84 18.78 6.61
N ARG A 180 -8.68 18.48 7.90
CA ARG A 180 -8.81 17.12 8.49
C ARG A 180 -10.16 16.45 8.27
N ASP A 181 -11.19 17.22 7.89
CA ASP A 181 -12.52 16.69 7.58
C ASP A 181 -12.61 16.13 6.15
N SER A 182 -11.65 16.46 5.28
CA SER A 182 -11.58 16.01 3.88
C SER A 182 -10.35 15.17 3.55
N VAL A 183 -9.23 15.40 4.24
CA VAL A 183 -7.98 14.68 3.98
C VAL A 183 -7.33 14.15 5.26
N VAL A 184 -6.58 13.08 5.12
CA VAL A 184 -5.81 12.47 6.21
C VAL A 184 -4.37 12.29 5.78
N ASN A 185 -3.44 12.52 6.71
CA ASN A 185 -2.04 12.16 6.57
C ASN A 185 -1.79 10.87 7.36
N ALA A 186 -1.50 9.77 6.67
CA ALA A 186 -1.21 8.45 7.26
C ALA A 186 0.20 7.97 6.86
N PRO A 187 1.26 8.60 7.39
CA PRO A 187 2.61 8.35 6.95
C PRO A 187 3.14 7.00 7.43
N PHE A 188 3.93 6.35 6.59
CA PHE A 188 4.74 5.19 6.96
C PHE A 188 5.85 5.53 7.95
N ASN A 189 6.44 6.73 7.85
CA ASN A 189 7.47 7.21 8.79
C ASN A 189 7.34 8.73 9.04
N PRO A 190 7.92 9.26 10.14
CA PRO A 190 7.77 10.67 10.53
C PRO A 190 8.30 11.72 9.55
N SER A 191 9.16 11.35 8.61
CA SER A 191 9.71 12.28 7.60
C SER A 191 8.90 12.33 6.31
N MET A 192 7.88 11.49 6.20
CA MET A 192 7.01 11.39 5.03
C MET A 192 5.64 11.98 5.33
N PHE A 193 5.06 12.59 4.31
CA PHE A 193 3.63 12.85 4.25
C PHE A 193 3.02 11.93 3.21
N GLU A 194 1.92 11.28 3.57
CA GLU A 194 1.13 10.40 2.71
C GLU A 194 -0.33 10.82 2.85
N ILE A 195 -0.78 11.68 1.95
CA ILE A 195 -2.05 12.38 2.03
C ILE A 195 -3.07 11.67 1.13
N THR A 196 -4.19 11.26 1.71
CA THR A 196 -5.34 10.65 1.02
C THR A 196 -6.64 11.31 1.48
N GLY A 197 -7.75 11.00 0.84
CA GLY A 197 -9.07 11.41 1.31
C GLY A 197 -9.46 10.75 2.64
N VAL A 198 -10.31 11.39 3.41
CA VAL A 198 -10.91 10.79 4.61
C VAL A 198 -11.68 9.52 4.24
N GLY A 199 -11.55 8.47 5.05
CA GLY A 199 -12.16 7.16 4.79
C GLY A 199 -11.39 6.30 3.78
N VAL A 200 -10.26 6.79 3.26
CA VAL A 200 -9.34 6.00 2.43
C VAL A 200 -8.32 5.34 3.32
N ASP A 201 -8.43 4.04 3.51
CA ASP A 201 -7.48 3.19 4.21
C ASP A 201 -7.48 1.77 3.63
N LYS A 202 -6.42 1.00 3.91
CA LYS A 202 -6.27 -0.38 3.43
C LYS A 202 -7.42 -1.29 3.87
N GLY A 203 -7.93 -1.10 5.09
CA GLY A 203 -9.01 -1.93 5.64
C GLY A 203 -10.36 -1.68 4.95
N ALA A 204 -10.69 -0.41 4.67
CA ALA A 204 -11.89 -0.05 3.92
C ALA A 204 -11.82 -0.60 2.49
N ALA A 205 -10.63 -0.54 1.85
CA ALA A 205 -10.43 -1.03 0.50
C ALA A 205 -10.46 -2.57 0.42
N VAL A 206 -9.85 -3.28 1.37
CA VAL A 206 -9.91 -4.76 1.45
C VAL A 206 -11.34 -5.22 1.71
N ALA A 207 -12.07 -4.56 2.62
CA ALA A 207 -13.47 -4.90 2.89
C ALA A 207 -14.36 -4.66 1.65
N TRP A 208 -14.12 -3.56 0.91
CA TRP A 208 -14.81 -3.30 -0.34
C TRP A 208 -14.49 -4.38 -1.40
N LEU A 209 -13.21 -4.76 -1.53
CA LEU A 209 -12.79 -5.83 -2.45
C LEU A 209 -13.47 -7.16 -2.11
N ALA A 210 -13.45 -7.57 -0.84
CA ALA A 210 -14.12 -8.78 -0.38
C ALA A 210 -15.63 -8.75 -0.72
N GLY A 211 -16.31 -7.64 -0.44
CA GLY A 211 -17.72 -7.47 -0.80
C GLY A 211 -17.98 -7.55 -2.31
N SER A 212 -17.10 -6.98 -3.14
CA SER A 212 -17.21 -7.06 -4.61
C SER A 212 -16.99 -8.47 -5.16
N LEU A 213 -16.28 -9.32 -4.44
CA LEU A 213 -16.07 -10.74 -4.73
C LEU A 213 -17.14 -11.65 -4.10
N GLY A 214 -18.10 -11.09 -3.34
CA GLY A 214 -19.10 -11.87 -2.62
C GLY A 214 -18.54 -12.61 -1.40
N ILE A 215 -17.36 -12.23 -0.90
CA ILE A 215 -16.67 -12.88 0.22
C ILE A 215 -17.08 -12.22 1.53
N PRO A 216 -17.65 -12.95 2.50
CA PRO A 216 -17.99 -12.40 3.81
C PRO A 216 -16.74 -12.05 4.62
N ALA A 217 -16.85 -11.06 5.52
CA ALA A 217 -15.70 -10.51 6.24
C ALA A 217 -15.00 -11.56 7.13
N GLU A 218 -15.73 -12.53 7.66
CA GLU A 218 -15.21 -13.65 8.47
C GLU A 218 -14.34 -14.64 7.68
N ASP A 219 -14.43 -14.60 6.34
CA ASP A 219 -13.63 -15.43 5.44
C ASP A 219 -12.41 -14.65 4.87
N VAL A 220 -12.13 -13.46 5.41
CA VAL A 220 -10.98 -12.62 5.03
C VAL A 220 -9.91 -12.68 6.11
N VAL A 221 -8.69 -13.02 5.74
CA VAL A 221 -7.51 -12.98 6.63
C VAL A 221 -6.58 -11.86 6.20
N VAL A 222 -6.21 -10.98 7.16
CA VAL A 222 -5.35 -9.83 6.86
C VAL A 222 -4.04 -9.84 7.65
N TYR A 223 -2.98 -9.29 7.04
CA TYR A 223 -1.64 -9.20 7.62
C TYR A 223 -1.06 -7.80 7.47
N GLY A 224 -0.40 -7.29 8.52
CA GLY A 224 0.24 -5.97 8.49
C GLY A 224 1.28 -5.78 9.59
N ASP A 225 2.03 -4.68 9.52
CA ASP A 225 3.05 -4.34 10.53
C ASP A 225 3.17 -2.84 10.82
N GLY A 226 2.70 -1.98 9.92
CA GLY A 226 2.88 -0.54 10.00
C GLY A 226 1.70 0.26 10.55
N GLY A 227 1.90 1.55 10.75
CA GLY A 227 0.85 2.47 11.17
C GLY A 227 -0.31 2.57 10.17
N ASN A 228 -0.01 2.47 8.87
CA ASN A 228 -1.00 2.46 7.79
C ASN A 228 -1.80 1.14 7.68
N ASP A 229 -1.42 0.10 8.45
CA ASP A 229 -2.15 -1.17 8.54
C ASP A 229 -3.13 -1.20 9.71
N VAL A 230 -3.00 -0.29 10.67
CA VAL A 230 -3.81 -0.27 11.90
C VAL A 230 -5.30 -0.31 11.61
N ALA A 231 -5.78 0.46 10.63
CA ALA A 231 -7.19 0.46 10.23
C ALA A 231 -7.63 -0.90 9.68
N MET A 232 -6.79 -1.53 8.85
CA MET A 232 -7.05 -2.87 8.29
C MET A 232 -7.05 -3.93 9.39
N LEU A 233 -6.02 -3.96 10.23
CA LEU A 233 -5.92 -4.94 11.32
C LEU A 233 -7.11 -4.81 12.29
N ARG A 234 -7.45 -3.59 12.70
CA ARG A 234 -8.58 -3.32 13.61
C ARG A 234 -9.93 -3.74 13.03
N ARG A 235 -10.14 -3.50 11.73
CA ARG A 235 -11.40 -3.84 11.06
C ARG A 235 -11.71 -5.34 11.12
N PHE A 236 -10.70 -6.19 10.99
CA PHE A 236 -10.84 -7.65 10.98
C PHE A 236 -10.50 -8.31 12.33
N SER A 237 -10.12 -7.54 13.36
CA SER A 237 -9.69 -8.11 14.64
C SER A 237 -10.80 -8.78 15.42
N SER A 238 -12.01 -8.23 15.44
CA SER A 238 -13.17 -8.82 16.14
C SER A 238 -13.61 -10.16 15.56
N LEU A 239 -13.21 -10.46 14.33
CA LEU A 239 -13.48 -11.73 13.65
C LEU A 239 -12.37 -12.77 13.88
N GLY A 240 -11.30 -12.42 14.60
CA GLY A 240 -10.14 -13.29 14.81
C GLY A 240 -9.26 -13.48 13.56
N CYS A 241 -9.42 -12.63 12.54
CA CYS A 241 -8.84 -12.81 11.20
C CYS A 241 -7.73 -11.80 10.85
N SER A 242 -7.16 -11.10 11.83
CA SER A 242 -6.10 -10.12 11.60
C SER A 242 -4.83 -10.45 12.37
N TYR A 243 -3.69 -10.37 11.68
CA TYR A 243 -2.41 -10.80 12.21
C TYR A 243 -1.34 -9.74 11.99
N ALA A 244 -0.71 -9.28 13.10
CA ALA A 244 0.48 -8.45 13.04
C ALA A 244 1.74 -9.32 12.99
N THR A 245 2.80 -8.87 12.29
CA THR A 245 4.10 -9.54 12.38
C THR A 245 4.79 -9.24 13.72
N HIS A 246 5.73 -10.08 14.13
CA HIS A 246 6.51 -9.83 15.37
C HIS A 246 7.24 -8.49 15.35
N GLY A 247 7.73 -8.06 14.17
CA GLY A 247 8.40 -6.77 13.96
C GLY A 247 7.47 -5.56 13.86
N ALA A 248 6.15 -5.75 13.92
CA ALA A 248 5.17 -4.69 13.77
C ALA A 248 5.28 -3.61 14.86
N CYS A 249 4.86 -2.39 14.53
CA CYS A 249 4.73 -1.32 15.52
C CYS A 249 3.68 -1.67 16.58
N GLU A 250 3.79 -1.06 17.77
CA GLU A 250 2.90 -1.37 18.89
C GLU A 250 1.41 -1.13 18.56
N GLN A 251 1.11 -0.07 17.79
CA GLN A 251 -0.27 0.22 17.39
C GLN A 251 -0.84 -0.88 16.47
N ALA A 252 -0.03 -1.44 15.58
CA ALA A 252 -0.44 -2.54 14.71
C ALA A 252 -0.67 -3.83 15.52
N LYS A 253 0.23 -4.15 16.47
CA LYS A 253 0.06 -5.31 17.36
C LYS A 253 -1.21 -5.20 18.21
N LEU A 254 -1.48 -4.02 18.78
CA LEU A 254 -2.71 -3.77 19.56
C LEU A 254 -3.99 -3.81 18.73
N ALA A 255 -3.90 -3.51 17.44
CA ALA A 255 -5.04 -3.52 16.53
C ALA A 255 -5.37 -4.92 15.98
N ALA A 256 -4.39 -5.81 15.95
CA ALA A 256 -4.56 -7.16 15.43
C ALA A 256 -5.22 -8.12 16.43
N SER A 257 -5.84 -9.20 15.93
CA SER A 257 -6.33 -10.30 16.76
C SER A 257 -5.19 -11.09 17.39
N SER A 258 -4.08 -11.22 16.67
CA SER A 258 -2.91 -12.00 17.11
C SER A 258 -1.63 -11.49 16.46
N THR A 259 -0.51 -11.83 17.09
CA THR A 259 0.82 -11.60 16.53
C THR A 259 1.40 -12.93 16.05
N ILE A 260 1.89 -12.97 14.81
CA ILE A 260 2.62 -14.10 14.23
C ILE A 260 4.13 -13.84 14.23
N GLY A 261 4.93 -14.77 13.74
CA GLY A 261 6.38 -14.62 13.63
C GLY A 261 6.82 -13.44 12.76
N SER A 262 8.13 -13.24 12.63
CA SER A 262 8.72 -12.18 11.80
C SER A 262 8.69 -12.53 10.31
N ASN A 263 8.67 -11.49 9.45
CA ASN A 263 8.89 -11.61 8.01
C ASN A 263 10.27 -12.22 7.67
N VAL A 264 11.26 -12.04 8.56
CA VAL A 264 12.60 -12.67 8.44
C VAL A 264 12.51 -14.20 8.32
N VAL A 265 11.53 -14.81 8.98
CA VAL A 265 11.31 -16.27 8.96
C VAL A 265 10.06 -16.64 8.12
N HIS A 266 9.63 -15.75 7.22
CA HIS A 266 8.48 -15.98 6.33
C HIS A 266 7.19 -16.32 7.11
N ALA A 267 6.89 -15.56 8.16
CA ALA A 267 5.74 -15.86 9.02
C ALA A 267 4.40 -15.83 8.26
N VAL A 268 4.16 -14.83 7.41
CA VAL A 268 2.93 -14.76 6.59
C VAL A 268 2.83 -15.95 5.64
N PRO A 269 3.83 -16.26 4.79
CA PRO A 269 3.80 -17.45 3.95
C PRO A 269 3.53 -18.75 4.71
N ARG A 270 4.16 -18.93 5.88
CA ARG A 270 3.94 -20.12 6.72
C ARG A 270 2.53 -20.18 7.29
N HIS A 271 1.99 -19.05 7.74
CA HIS A 271 0.63 -18.98 8.27
C HIS A 271 -0.42 -19.25 7.19
N VAL A 272 -0.26 -18.69 5.98
CA VAL A 272 -1.08 -19.01 4.81
C VAL A 272 -1.05 -20.52 4.56
N MET A 273 0.13 -21.14 4.48
CA MET A 273 0.25 -22.58 4.26
C MET A 273 -0.41 -23.40 5.38
N SER A 274 -0.33 -22.97 6.64
CA SER A 274 -0.98 -23.67 7.76
C SER A 274 -2.51 -23.64 7.65
N ILE A 275 -3.09 -22.51 7.25
CA ILE A 275 -4.53 -22.39 7.00
C ILE A 275 -4.96 -23.30 5.84
N LEU A 276 -4.20 -23.29 4.73
CA LEU A 276 -4.50 -24.15 3.58
C LEU A 276 -4.46 -25.64 3.94
N CYS A 277 -3.48 -26.06 4.78
CA CYS A 277 -3.39 -27.45 5.26
C CYS A 277 -4.56 -27.82 6.19
N ALA A 278 -5.04 -26.88 7.01
CA ALA A 278 -6.13 -27.12 7.95
C ALA A 278 -7.51 -27.16 7.28
N GLU A 279 -7.74 -26.29 6.27
CA GLU A 279 -9.05 -26.12 5.65
C GLU A 279 -9.23 -26.91 4.34
N GLY A 280 -8.15 -27.33 3.68
CA GLY A 280 -8.20 -27.96 2.36
C GLY A 280 -8.52 -26.98 1.21
N PRO A 281 -8.67 -27.47 -0.04
CA PRO A 281 -9.05 -26.63 -1.19
C PRO A 281 -10.53 -26.23 -1.10
N ILE A 282 -10.87 -25.08 -1.69
CA ILE A 282 -12.26 -24.69 -1.93
C ILE A 282 -12.74 -25.50 -3.14
N CYS A 283 -13.71 -26.41 -2.91
CA CYS A 283 -14.37 -27.09 -4.03
C CYS A 283 -15.27 -26.05 -4.71
N GLY A 284 -14.98 -25.72 -5.98
CA GLY A 284 -15.89 -24.93 -6.81
C GLY A 284 -17.20 -25.73 -7.01
N GLU A 285 -18.33 -25.05 -6.82
CA GLU A 285 -19.64 -25.55 -7.25
C GLU A 285 -19.75 -25.59 -8.78
#